data_aeb1575e1b8c7baee3c9bce9ef0b6976
#
_entry.id   aeb1575e1b8c7baee3c9bce9ef0b6976
#
_cell.length_a   1.000
_cell.length_b   1.000
_cell.length_c   1.000
_cell.angle_alpha   90.00
_cell.angle_beta   90.00
_cell.angle_gamma   90.00
#
_symmetry.space_group_name_H-M   'P 1'
#
loop_
_entity.id
_entity.type
_entity.pdbx_description
1 polymer ?
#
loop_
_entity_poly.entity_id
_entity_poly.type
_entity_poly.pdbx_seq_one_letter_code
_entity_poly.pdbx_strand_id
1 'polypeptide(L)'
;MQRRAVREMSGGEVRIAEMYMILNSKADFCILDEPFSYVAPKFVEKMQEMIQLHKQEKGIIISDHMYESVMGITDDLYLLRDGYTFPIKSREDLIHQGYILR
;
A
#
# COMPACT_ATOMS: atom_id res chain seq x y z
N MET A 1 9.47 22.97 -3.00
CA MET A 1 9.07 22.20 -1.84
C MET A 1 8.62 23.11 -0.71
N GLN A 2 7.61 22.72 -0.01
CA GLN A 2 7.13 23.45 1.13
C GLN A 2 8.14 23.45 2.27
N ARG A 3 8.27 24.58 2.94
CA ARG A 3 9.19 24.69 4.07
C ARG A 3 8.58 24.27 5.39
N ARG A 4 7.43 23.70 5.33
CA ARG A 4 6.71 23.24 6.49
C ARG A 4 7.49 22.18 7.24
N ALA A 5 7.66 22.34 8.53
CA ALA A 5 8.33 21.34 9.34
C ALA A 5 7.48 20.08 9.40
N VAL A 6 8.14 18.91 9.47
CA VAL A 6 7.43 17.64 9.54
C VAL A 6 6.43 17.61 10.70
N ARG A 7 6.77 18.20 11.84
CA ARG A 7 5.88 18.25 13.00
C ARG A 7 4.58 19.05 12.76
N GLU A 8 4.56 19.88 11.71
CA GLU A 8 3.39 20.66 11.36
C GLU A 8 2.48 19.94 10.38
N MET A 9 2.92 18.82 9.86
CA MET A 9 2.15 18.02 8.93
C MET A 9 1.20 17.09 9.65
N SER A 10 0.04 16.81 9.04
CA SER A 10 -0.85 15.78 9.53
C SER A 10 -0.21 14.40 9.34
N GLY A 11 -0.71 13.38 10.03
CA GLY A 11 -0.23 12.01 9.87
C GLY A 11 -0.32 11.53 8.42
N GLY A 12 -1.39 11.90 7.72
CA GLY A 12 -1.55 11.54 6.31
C GLY A 12 -0.55 12.23 5.41
N GLU A 13 -0.29 13.50 5.67
CA GLU A 13 0.71 14.25 4.90
C GLU A 13 2.11 13.68 5.08
N VAL A 14 2.45 13.29 6.30
CA VAL A 14 3.74 12.65 6.60
C VAL A 14 3.87 11.34 5.84
N ARG A 15 2.81 10.51 5.84
CA ARG A 15 2.78 9.25 5.11
C ARG A 15 3.00 9.46 3.62
N ILE A 16 2.35 10.45 3.04
CA ILE A 16 2.52 10.77 1.62
C ILE A 16 3.95 11.20 1.34
N ALA A 17 4.52 12.05 2.20
CA ALA A 17 5.89 12.50 2.03
C ALA A 17 6.89 11.34 2.10
N GLU A 18 6.72 10.42 3.05
CA GLU A 18 7.56 9.24 3.18
C GLU A 18 7.46 8.36 1.94
N MET A 19 6.24 8.10 1.49
CA MET A 19 6.00 7.28 0.31
C MET A 19 6.61 7.92 -0.94
N TYR A 20 6.46 9.23 -1.08
CA TYR A 20 7.06 9.97 -2.20
C TYR A 20 8.57 9.76 -2.25
N MET A 21 9.23 9.87 -1.10
CA MET A 21 10.68 9.67 -1.01
C MET A 21 11.10 8.25 -1.39
N ILE A 22 10.36 7.26 -0.91
CA ILE A 22 10.65 5.86 -1.20
C ILE A 22 10.44 5.55 -2.68
N LEU A 23 9.30 5.97 -3.23
CA LEU A 23 8.96 5.69 -4.63
C LEU A 23 9.87 6.42 -5.62
N ASN A 24 10.40 7.56 -5.25
CA ASN A 24 11.30 8.33 -6.11
C ASN A 24 12.78 8.03 -5.84
N SER A 25 13.08 7.07 -5.00
CA SER A 25 14.46 6.63 -4.78
C SER A 25 14.99 5.95 -6.04
N LYS A 26 16.30 5.79 -6.12
CA LYS A 26 16.95 5.13 -7.26
C LYS A 26 16.89 3.60 -7.19
N ALA A 27 16.31 3.05 -6.14
CA ALA A 27 16.20 1.60 -5.98
C ALA A 27 15.25 1.01 -7.03
N ASP A 28 15.58 -0.17 -7.52
CA ASP A 28 14.74 -0.90 -8.47
C ASP A 28 13.52 -1.53 -7.79
N PHE A 29 13.60 -1.77 -6.49
CA PHE A 29 12.53 -2.34 -5.68
C PHE A 29 12.34 -1.53 -4.42
N CYS A 30 11.11 -1.46 -3.95
CA CYS A 30 10.83 -0.87 -2.65
C CYS A 30 9.76 -1.67 -1.92
N ILE A 31 9.78 -1.56 -0.60
CA ILE A 31 8.83 -2.24 0.27
C ILE A 31 8.06 -1.19 1.04
N LEU A 32 6.73 -1.27 0.97
CA LEU A 32 5.84 -0.40 1.71
C LEU A 32 5.13 -1.25 2.75
N ASP A 33 5.46 -1.03 4.01
CA ASP A 33 4.89 -1.80 5.12
C ASP A 33 3.71 -1.05 5.72
N GLU A 34 2.52 -1.61 5.55
CA GLU A 34 1.25 -1.06 6.03
C GLU A 34 1.04 0.41 5.67
N PRO A 35 1.21 0.79 4.39
CA PRO A 35 1.11 2.20 4.00
C PRO A 35 -0.29 2.81 4.19
N PHE A 36 -1.34 1.99 4.16
CA PHE A 36 -2.72 2.49 4.23
C PHE A 36 -3.32 2.47 5.63
N SER A 37 -2.60 1.94 6.61
CA SER A 37 -3.10 1.83 7.98
C SER A 37 -3.21 3.19 8.65
N TYR A 38 -4.37 3.45 9.28
CA TYR A 38 -4.62 4.68 10.02
C TYR A 38 -4.49 5.96 9.18
N VAL A 39 -4.86 5.87 7.90
CA VAL A 39 -4.78 6.99 6.98
C VAL A 39 -6.20 7.33 6.47
N ALA A 40 -6.51 8.62 6.42
CA ALA A 40 -7.81 9.06 5.94
C ALA A 40 -8.01 8.68 4.46
N PRO A 41 -9.23 8.36 4.03
CA PRO A 41 -9.50 7.90 2.66
C PRO A 41 -8.95 8.80 1.56
N LYS A 42 -8.99 10.12 1.75
CA LYS A 42 -8.47 11.05 0.75
C LYS A 42 -6.98 10.90 0.51
N PHE A 43 -6.23 10.54 1.55
CA PHE A 43 -4.80 10.30 1.43
C PHE A 43 -4.52 8.92 0.85
N VAL A 44 -5.37 7.95 1.15
CA VAL A 44 -5.26 6.60 0.58
C VAL A 44 -5.36 6.67 -0.95
N GLU A 45 -6.33 7.41 -1.48
CA GLU A 45 -6.47 7.60 -2.92
C GLU A 45 -5.22 8.19 -3.55
N LYS A 46 -4.65 9.20 -2.89
CA LYS A 46 -3.43 9.83 -3.37
C LYS A 46 -2.26 8.85 -3.39
N MET A 47 -2.13 8.05 -2.34
CA MET A 47 -1.09 7.03 -2.26
C MET A 47 -1.25 5.96 -3.34
N GLN A 48 -2.49 5.55 -3.61
CA GLN A 48 -2.79 4.58 -4.67
C GLN A 48 -2.36 5.11 -6.04
N GLU A 49 -2.65 6.38 -6.31
CA GLU A 49 -2.23 7.01 -7.56
C GLU A 49 -0.70 7.02 -7.70
N MET A 50 0.00 7.33 -6.62
CA MET A 50 1.45 7.36 -6.62
C MET A 50 2.05 5.98 -6.89
N ILE A 51 1.49 4.94 -6.26
CA ILE A 51 1.93 3.57 -6.47
C ILE A 51 1.67 3.13 -7.91
N GLN A 52 0.48 3.40 -8.44
CA GLN A 52 0.13 3.06 -9.82
C GLN A 52 1.11 3.70 -10.81
N LEU A 53 1.50 4.94 -10.55
CA LEU A 53 2.41 5.65 -11.43
C LEU A 53 3.82 5.02 -11.40
N HIS A 54 4.30 4.67 -10.22
CA HIS A 54 5.68 4.18 -10.06
C HIS A 54 5.86 2.69 -10.33
N LYS A 55 4.80 1.89 -10.27
CA LYS A 55 4.94 0.44 -10.48
C LYS A 55 5.35 0.08 -11.90
N GLN A 56 5.26 1.02 -12.82
CA GLN A 56 5.71 0.83 -14.19
C GLN A 56 7.23 0.86 -14.30
N GLU A 57 7.90 1.46 -13.33
CA GLU A 57 9.33 1.68 -13.36
C GLU A 57 10.10 0.83 -12.35
N LYS A 58 9.43 0.34 -11.32
CA LYS A 58 10.10 -0.43 -10.28
C LYS A 58 9.18 -1.48 -9.67
N GLY A 59 9.77 -2.46 -9.02
CA GLY A 59 9.03 -3.45 -8.26
C GLY A 59 8.61 -2.86 -6.93
N ILE A 60 7.33 -3.05 -6.56
CA ILE A 60 6.79 -2.55 -5.31
C ILE A 60 6.13 -3.70 -4.57
N ILE A 61 6.56 -3.92 -3.34
CA ILE A 61 5.98 -4.92 -2.46
C ILE A 61 5.24 -4.19 -1.36
N ILE A 62 3.97 -4.51 -1.19
CA ILE A 62 3.13 -3.88 -0.17
C ILE A 62 2.63 -4.94 0.80
N SER A 63 2.83 -4.70 2.09
CA SER A 63 2.19 -5.49 3.12
C SER A 63 1.14 -4.62 3.80
N ASP A 64 -0.11 -5.07 3.85
CA ASP A 64 -1.18 -4.31 4.49
C ASP A 64 -2.37 -5.23 4.75
N HIS A 65 -3.15 -4.93 5.78
CA HIS A 65 -4.38 -5.63 6.07
C HIS A 65 -5.61 -4.92 5.50
N MET A 66 -5.42 -3.74 4.91
CA MET A 66 -6.48 -2.99 4.23
C MET A 66 -6.67 -3.56 2.83
N TYR A 67 -7.24 -4.78 2.75
CA TYR A 67 -7.27 -5.54 1.51
C TYR A 67 -7.94 -4.83 0.34
N GLU A 68 -8.97 -4.05 0.59
CA GLU A 68 -9.66 -3.32 -0.48
C GLU A 68 -8.75 -2.29 -1.15
N SER A 69 -7.94 -1.60 -0.33
CA SER A 69 -6.99 -0.61 -0.86
C SER A 69 -5.86 -1.26 -1.65
N VAL A 70 -5.46 -2.47 -1.25
CA VAL A 70 -4.38 -3.20 -1.90
C VAL A 70 -4.85 -3.89 -3.18
N MET A 71 -6.02 -4.53 -3.16
CA MET A 71 -6.56 -5.27 -4.30
C MET A 71 -6.67 -4.43 -5.57
N GLY A 72 -7.04 -3.16 -5.41
CA GLY A 72 -7.27 -2.28 -6.54
C GLY A 72 -6.02 -1.86 -7.29
N ILE A 73 -4.84 -2.06 -6.70
CA ILE A 73 -3.60 -1.54 -7.26
C ILE A 73 -2.49 -2.57 -7.43
N THR A 74 -2.73 -3.82 -7.06
CA THR A 74 -1.71 -4.86 -7.15
C THR A 74 -1.94 -5.76 -8.35
N ASP A 75 -0.83 -6.23 -8.92
CA ASP A 75 -0.87 -7.19 -10.01
C ASP A 75 -1.02 -8.61 -9.46
N ASP A 76 -0.32 -8.89 -8.36
CA ASP A 76 -0.40 -10.18 -7.66
C ASP A 76 -0.67 -9.94 -6.19
N LEU A 77 -1.59 -10.69 -5.63
CA LEU A 77 -1.98 -10.56 -4.23
C LEU A 77 -1.88 -11.92 -3.54
N TYR A 78 -1.31 -11.92 -2.35
CA TYR A 78 -1.17 -13.13 -1.54
C TYR A 78 -1.64 -12.89 -0.11
N LEU A 79 -2.33 -13.87 0.45
CA LEU A 79 -2.65 -13.89 1.86
C LEU A 79 -1.54 -14.64 2.59
N LEU A 80 -0.98 -14.04 3.64
CA LEU A 80 0.00 -14.70 4.49
C LEU A 80 -0.71 -15.19 5.75
N ARG A 81 -0.65 -16.48 6.00
CA ARG A 81 -1.25 -17.08 7.18
C ARG A 81 -0.42 -18.27 7.63
N ASP A 82 -0.13 -18.34 8.92
CA ASP A 82 0.58 -19.46 9.56
C ASP A 82 1.89 -19.83 8.84
N GLY A 83 2.58 -18.82 8.32
CA GLY A 83 3.85 -19.01 7.63
C GLY A 83 3.74 -19.44 6.18
N TYR A 84 2.51 -19.51 5.65
CA TYR A 84 2.26 -19.89 4.26
C TYR A 84 1.63 -18.74 3.49
N THR A 85 1.86 -18.69 2.18
CA THR A 85 1.23 -17.71 1.29
C THR A 85 0.18 -18.40 0.43
N PHE A 86 -0.95 -17.76 0.26
CA PHE A 86 -2.07 -18.24 -0.55
C PHE A 86 -2.39 -17.21 -1.61
N PRO A 87 -2.30 -17.54 -2.92
CA PRO A 87 -2.63 -16.57 -3.96
C PRO A 87 -4.10 -16.19 -3.90
N ILE A 88 -4.36 -14.90 -4.01
CA ILE A 88 -5.71 -14.33 -3.94
C ILE A 88 -6.00 -13.64 -5.26
N LYS A 89 -7.06 -14.06 -5.94
CA LYS A 89 -7.45 -13.48 -7.22
C LYS A 89 -8.74 -12.66 -7.13
N SER A 90 -9.52 -12.87 -6.07
CA SER A 90 -10.80 -12.20 -5.91
C SER A 90 -11.14 -12.11 -4.43
N ARG A 91 -12.18 -11.31 -4.14
CA ARG A 91 -12.68 -11.19 -2.77
C ARG A 91 -13.18 -12.53 -2.23
N GLU A 92 -13.74 -13.37 -3.10
CA GLU A 92 -14.22 -14.72 -2.72
C GLU A 92 -13.09 -15.58 -2.17
N ASP A 93 -11.88 -15.45 -2.71
CA ASP A 93 -10.75 -16.19 -2.20
C ASP A 93 -10.46 -15.84 -0.74
N LEU A 94 -10.58 -14.55 -0.39
CA LEU A 94 -10.40 -14.11 0.99
C LEU A 94 -11.49 -14.66 1.90
N ILE A 95 -12.71 -14.75 1.41
CA ILE A 95 -13.83 -15.34 2.15
C ILE A 95 -13.56 -16.83 2.39
N HIS A 96 -13.14 -17.54 1.35
CA HIS A 96 -12.84 -18.97 1.45
C HIS A 96 -11.70 -19.25 2.43
N GLN A 97 -10.72 -18.36 2.50
CA GLN A 97 -9.62 -18.49 3.45
C GLN A 97 -10.00 -18.02 4.86
N GLY A 98 -11.21 -17.53 5.04
CA GLY A 98 -11.68 -17.06 6.34
C GLY A 98 -11.11 -15.73 6.77
N TYR A 99 -10.49 -14.99 5.85
CA TYR A 99 -9.89 -13.69 6.17
C TYR A 99 -10.94 -12.60 6.36
N ILE A 100 -12.01 -12.65 5.57
CA ILE A 100 -13.13 -11.71 5.68
C ILE A 100 -14.46 -12.45 5.71
N LEU A 101 -15.47 -11.81 6.26
CA LEU A 101 -16.83 -12.33 6.26
C LEU A 101 -17.56 -11.88 4.99
N ARG A 102 -18.62 -12.62 4.65
CA ARG A 102 -19.46 -12.24 3.53
C ARG A 102 -20.20 -10.93 3.78
#